data_7b90c37e7093aa86f52f7f97d3fb42b1
#
_entry.id   7b90c37e7093aa86f52f7f97d3fb42b1
#
_cell.length_a   1.000
_cell.length_b   1.000
_cell.length_c   1.000
_cell.angle_alpha   90.00
_cell.angle_beta   90.00
_cell.angle_gamma   90.00
#
_symmetry.space_group_name_H-M   'P 1'
#
loop_
_entity.id
_entity.type
_entity.pdbx_description
1 polymer ?
#
loop_
_entity_poly.entity_id
_entity_poly.type
_entity_poly.pdbx_seq_one_letter_code
_entity_poly.pdbx_strand_id
1 'polypeptide(L)'
;MTEVYLELRKKMKKLLSKKKLLKSASTENVLEKHANKPTIAWNLLESSQVVKEVKRMDCNHPKPAGHTRFVCISDTHNRTDRLEYPIPDGDVLIHAGDFTSCGTRDQVIHFNKFLSTLSHPYKVVIAGNHEVGFDLSSYDSLWSYFSSKKDEPEEIRRQLTNCIYLEDEEVDVLGFRIFGSPWWEIFHQDIPFLSAPPSSPHGRREAWLWPSFFL
;
A
#
# COMPACT_ATOMS: atom_id res chain seq x y z
N MET A 1 6.56 14.03 -33.80
CA MET A 1 5.30 13.32 -33.53
C MET A 1 4.28 13.82 -34.52
N THR A 2 3.73 12.93 -35.36
CA THR A 2 2.87 13.32 -36.47
C THR A 2 1.48 13.77 -35.97
N GLU A 3 0.91 14.75 -36.62
CA GLU A 3 -0.42 15.36 -36.36
C GLU A 3 -1.52 14.30 -36.21
N VAL A 4 -1.40 13.18 -36.94
CA VAL A 4 -2.28 12.00 -36.89
C VAL A 4 -2.28 11.35 -35.50
N TYR A 5 -1.13 11.28 -34.81
CA TYR A 5 -1.04 10.70 -33.47
C TYR A 5 -1.75 11.56 -32.41
N LEU A 6 -1.63 12.89 -32.55
CA LEU A 6 -2.31 13.84 -31.67
C LEU A 6 -3.84 13.80 -31.85
N GLU A 7 -4.31 13.65 -33.07
CA GLU A 7 -5.73 13.55 -33.40
C GLU A 7 -6.34 12.25 -32.86
N LEU A 8 -5.66 11.11 -33.03
CA LEU A 8 -6.06 9.81 -32.47
C LEU A 8 -6.11 9.85 -30.93
N ARG A 9 -5.12 10.48 -30.29
CA ARG A 9 -5.08 10.65 -28.84
C ARG A 9 -6.23 11.52 -28.31
N LYS A 10 -6.62 12.59 -29.04
CA LYS A 10 -7.79 13.43 -28.73
C LYS A 10 -9.10 12.64 -28.89
N LYS A 11 -9.25 11.88 -29.96
CA LYS A 11 -10.43 11.02 -30.18
C LYS A 11 -10.56 9.92 -29.13
N MET A 12 -9.46 9.25 -28.75
CA MET A 12 -9.48 8.26 -27.67
C MET A 12 -9.83 8.86 -26.32
N LYS A 13 -9.26 10.02 -25.98
CA LYS A 13 -9.64 10.74 -24.73
C LYS A 13 -11.11 11.11 -24.69
N LYS A 14 -11.69 11.55 -25.83
CA LYS A 14 -13.11 11.91 -25.95
C LYS A 14 -14.03 10.68 -25.87
N LEU A 15 -13.62 9.53 -26.42
CA LEU A 15 -14.34 8.26 -26.30
C LEU A 15 -14.30 7.67 -24.89
N LEU A 16 -13.13 7.74 -24.23
CA LEU A 16 -12.94 7.28 -22.86
C LEU A 16 -13.69 8.16 -21.86
N SER A 17 -13.71 9.49 -22.08
CA SER A 17 -14.49 10.41 -21.25
C SER A 17 -16.00 10.18 -21.39
N LYS A 18 -16.53 9.97 -22.61
CA LYS A 18 -17.96 9.65 -22.81
C LYS A 18 -18.37 8.31 -22.19
N LYS A 19 -17.56 7.25 -22.34
CA LYS A 19 -17.81 5.95 -21.66
C LYS A 19 -17.70 6.05 -20.15
N LYS A 20 -16.81 6.88 -19.64
CA LYS A 20 -16.62 7.12 -18.19
C LYS A 20 -17.78 7.92 -17.60
N LEU A 21 -18.31 8.95 -18.31
CA LEU A 21 -19.47 9.74 -17.86
C LEU A 21 -20.77 8.91 -17.78
N LEU A 22 -21.02 8.03 -18.76
CA LEU A 22 -22.25 7.21 -18.76
C LEU A 22 -22.24 6.09 -17.73
N LYS A 23 -21.05 5.60 -17.30
CA LYS A 23 -20.93 4.63 -16.22
C LYS A 23 -20.84 5.28 -14.83
N SER A 24 -20.29 6.50 -14.72
CA SER A 24 -20.07 7.16 -13.42
C SER A 24 -21.37 7.60 -12.75
N ALA A 25 -22.32 8.15 -13.49
CA ALA A 25 -23.56 8.67 -12.91
C ALA A 25 -24.42 7.60 -12.21
N SER A 26 -24.45 6.36 -12.70
CA SER A 26 -25.19 5.26 -12.05
C SER A 26 -24.41 4.66 -10.87
N THR A 27 -23.09 4.64 -10.95
CA THR A 27 -22.20 4.09 -9.92
C THR A 27 -22.09 5.03 -8.73
N GLU A 28 -21.94 6.35 -8.98
CA GLU A 28 -21.94 7.37 -7.93
C GLU A 28 -23.26 7.36 -7.13
N ASN A 29 -24.40 7.23 -7.79
CA ASN A 29 -25.70 7.17 -7.14
C ASN A 29 -25.85 5.93 -6.24
N VAL A 30 -25.30 4.78 -6.64
CA VAL A 30 -25.30 3.55 -5.81
C VAL A 30 -24.38 3.71 -4.63
N LEU A 31 -23.17 4.29 -4.79
CA LEU A 31 -22.21 4.49 -3.72
C LEU A 31 -22.71 5.49 -2.69
N GLU A 32 -23.25 6.64 -3.11
CA GLU A 32 -23.84 7.63 -2.20
C GLU A 32 -25.02 7.05 -1.39
N LYS A 33 -25.94 6.36 -2.08
CA LYS A 33 -27.13 5.78 -1.45
C LYS A 33 -26.83 4.65 -0.45
N HIS A 34 -25.73 3.94 -0.66
CA HIS A 34 -25.35 2.78 0.14
C HIS A 34 -23.97 2.93 0.80
N ALA A 35 -23.50 4.16 1.03
CA ALA A 35 -22.20 4.45 1.63
C ALA A 35 -21.96 3.70 2.95
N ASN A 36 -23.00 3.58 3.79
CA ASN A 36 -22.95 2.86 5.06
C ASN A 36 -23.32 1.38 4.95
N LYS A 37 -23.47 0.83 3.74
CA LYS A 37 -23.86 -0.56 3.49
C LYS A 37 -23.07 -1.15 2.33
N PRO A 38 -21.73 -1.34 2.48
CA PRO A 38 -20.84 -1.70 1.39
C PRO A 38 -21.21 -3.02 0.70
N THR A 39 -21.71 -4.01 1.45
CA THR A 39 -22.17 -5.28 0.88
C THR A 39 -23.36 -5.08 -0.07
N ILE A 40 -24.29 -4.17 0.25
CA ILE A 40 -25.42 -3.87 -0.65
C ILE A 40 -24.92 -3.13 -1.89
N ALA A 41 -24.01 -2.15 -1.72
CA ALA A 41 -23.41 -1.45 -2.83
C ALA A 41 -22.67 -2.44 -3.76
N TRP A 42 -21.89 -3.35 -3.23
CA TRP A 42 -21.20 -4.39 -3.99
C TRP A 42 -22.17 -5.27 -4.77
N ASN A 43 -23.17 -5.85 -4.14
CA ASN A 43 -24.15 -6.71 -4.80
C ASN A 43 -24.87 -6.02 -5.98
N LEU A 44 -25.08 -4.70 -5.89
CA LEU A 44 -25.69 -3.92 -6.95
C LEU A 44 -24.72 -3.61 -8.10
N LEU A 45 -23.42 -3.52 -7.79
CA LEU A 45 -22.37 -3.17 -8.75
C LEU A 45 -21.69 -4.38 -9.37
N GLU A 46 -21.73 -5.54 -8.70
CA GLU A 46 -20.99 -6.75 -9.11
C GLU A 46 -21.24 -7.14 -10.57
N SER A 47 -22.51 -7.12 -11.00
CA SER A 47 -22.88 -7.47 -12.39
C SER A 47 -22.31 -6.49 -13.45
N SER A 48 -21.95 -5.27 -13.03
CA SER A 48 -21.33 -4.25 -13.89
C SER A 48 -19.81 -4.30 -13.90
N GLN A 49 -19.20 -5.08 -13.01
CA GLN A 49 -17.76 -5.24 -12.92
C GLN A 49 -17.25 -6.23 -13.95
N VAL A 50 -16.07 -5.95 -14.49
CA VAL A 50 -15.36 -6.90 -15.35
C VAL A 50 -14.45 -7.71 -14.45
N VAL A 51 -14.87 -8.93 -14.11
CA VAL A 51 -14.05 -9.90 -13.40
C VAL A 51 -13.24 -10.69 -14.43
N LYS A 52 -11.92 -10.64 -14.31
CA LYS A 52 -11.03 -11.47 -15.12
C LYS A 52 -10.27 -12.41 -14.19
N GLU A 53 -10.53 -13.69 -14.34
CA GLU A 53 -9.76 -14.71 -13.66
C GLU A 53 -8.35 -14.76 -14.27
N VAL A 54 -7.34 -14.63 -13.43
CA VAL A 54 -5.94 -14.65 -13.83
C VAL A 54 -5.31 -15.93 -13.30
N LYS A 55 -4.67 -16.69 -14.18
CA LYS A 55 -3.92 -17.86 -13.76
C LYS A 55 -2.78 -17.43 -12.83
N ARG A 56 -2.67 -18.12 -11.68
CA ARG A 56 -1.57 -17.89 -10.73
C ARG A 56 -0.23 -17.99 -11.46
N MET A 57 0.60 -16.98 -11.29
CA MET A 57 1.94 -16.96 -11.84
C MET A 57 2.83 -17.95 -11.09
N ASP A 58 3.63 -18.72 -11.81
CA ASP A 58 4.67 -19.55 -11.21
C ASP A 58 5.80 -18.65 -10.72
N CYS A 59 6.00 -18.59 -9.40
CA CYS A 59 7.07 -17.79 -8.80
C CYS A 59 8.48 -18.26 -9.17
N ASN A 60 8.64 -19.50 -9.65
CA ASN A 60 9.91 -20.04 -10.15
C ASN A 60 10.11 -19.77 -11.66
N HIS A 61 9.13 -19.13 -12.33
CA HIS A 61 9.28 -18.82 -13.75
C HIS A 61 10.48 -17.91 -13.99
N PRO A 62 11.40 -18.22 -14.92
CA PRO A 62 12.54 -17.39 -15.21
C PRO A 62 12.14 -15.95 -15.55
N LYS A 63 12.90 -14.99 -15.03
CA LYS A 63 12.69 -13.57 -15.38
C LYS A 63 13.04 -13.38 -16.87
N PRO A 64 12.15 -12.81 -17.70
CA PRO A 64 12.47 -12.47 -19.08
C PRO A 64 13.61 -11.47 -19.16
N ALA A 65 14.45 -11.59 -20.19
CA ALA A 65 15.54 -10.65 -20.43
C ALA A 65 15.01 -9.21 -20.59
N GLY A 66 15.69 -8.24 -20.00
CA GLY A 66 15.30 -6.83 -20.05
C GLY A 66 14.10 -6.45 -19.18
N HIS A 67 13.57 -7.37 -18.36
CA HIS A 67 12.49 -7.07 -17.42
C HIS A 67 13.00 -6.93 -15.99
N THR A 68 12.33 -6.11 -15.21
CA THR A 68 12.53 -5.99 -13.76
C THR A 68 11.45 -6.80 -13.04
N ARG A 69 11.86 -7.65 -12.09
CA ARG A 69 10.93 -8.43 -11.28
C ARG A 69 10.70 -7.73 -9.94
N PHE A 70 9.45 -7.32 -9.74
CA PHE A 70 8.96 -6.85 -8.45
C PHE A 70 8.34 -8.01 -7.68
N VAL A 71 8.69 -8.14 -6.42
CA VAL A 71 8.08 -9.06 -5.46
C VAL A 71 7.36 -8.21 -4.42
N CYS A 72 6.04 -8.33 -4.36
CA CYS A 72 5.21 -7.54 -3.46
C CYS A 72 4.66 -8.43 -2.35
N ILE A 73 4.84 -8.03 -1.10
CA ILE A 73 4.32 -8.69 0.10
C ILE A 73 3.74 -7.63 1.05
N SER A 74 2.87 -8.06 1.95
CA SER A 74 2.31 -7.25 3.04
C SER A 74 1.88 -8.14 4.20
N ASP A 75 1.44 -7.53 5.31
CA ASP A 75 0.72 -8.21 6.40
C ASP A 75 1.48 -9.38 7.02
N THR A 76 2.79 -9.25 7.16
CA THR A 76 3.61 -10.32 7.76
C THR A 76 3.51 -10.39 9.29
N HIS A 77 3.02 -9.31 9.95
CA HIS A 77 2.67 -9.27 11.38
C HIS A 77 3.68 -9.98 12.29
N ASN A 78 4.97 -9.67 12.11
CA ASN A 78 6.07 -10.27 12.87
C ASN A 78 6.19 -11.81 12.76
N ARG A 79 5.63 -12.41 11.69
CA ARG A 79 5.63 -13.88 11.45
C ARG A 79 6.53 -14.27 10.28
N THR A 80 7.55 -13.51 10.01
CA THR A 80 8.47 -13.74 8.88
C THR A 80 9.28 -15.04 8.99
N ASP A 81 9.36 -15.62 10.18
CA ASP A 81 9.93 -16.95 10.45
C ASP A 81 8.96 -18.11 10.15
N ARG A 82 7.69 -17.83 9.87
CA ARG A 82 6.62 -18.81 9.67
C ARG A 82 5.85 -18.60 8.38
N LEU A 83 6.50 -18.01 7.38
CA LEU A 83 5.86 -17.83 6.07
C LEU A 83 5.53 -19.19 5.46
N GLU A 84 4.30 -19.32 5.00
CA GLU A 84 3.81 -20.55 4.37
C GLU A 84 4.56 -20.87 3.06
N TYR A 85 5.02 -19.82 2.39
CA TYR A 85 5.75 -19.92 1.12
C TYR A 85 7.05 -19.11 1.19
N PRO A 86 8.14 -19.60 0.55
CA PRO A 86 9.35 -18.81 0.44
C PRO A 86 9.11 -17.56 -0.39
N ILE A 87 9.77 -16.47 -0.02
CA ILE A 87 9.76 -15.25 -0.83
C ILE A 87 10.57 -15.52 -2.11
N PRO A 88 9.96 -15.34 -3.30
CA PRO A 88 10.65 -15.55 -4.56
C PRO A 88 11.81 -14.58 -4.75
N ASP A 89 12.84 -14.96 -5.49
CA ASP A 89 13.89 -14.03 -5.90
C ASP A 89 13.34 -12.93 -6.83
N GLY A 90 13.90 -11.73 -6.72
CA GLY A 90 13.50 -10.58 -7.51
C GLY A 90 14.54 -9.46 -7.50
N ASP A 91 14.31 -8.45 -8.30
CA ASP A 91 15.16 -7.26 -8.35
C ASP A 91 14.77 -6.26 -7.26
N VAL A 92 13.46 -6.13 -7.03
CA VAL A 92 12.88 -5.20 -6.05
C VAL A 92 11.86 -5.96 -5.19
N LEU A 93 12.04 -5.89 -3.88
CA LEU A 93 11.02 -6.29 -2.92
C LEU A 93 10.24 -5.04 -2.49
N ILE A 94 8.91 -5.13 -2.50
CA ILE A 94 8.02 -4.12 -1.92
C ILE A 94 7.28 -4.76 -0.76
N HIS A 95 7.36 -4.15 0.43
CA HIS A 95 6.52 -4.52 1.57
C HIS A 95 5.50 -3.41 1.85
N ALA A 96 4.23 -3.72 1.63
CA ALA A 96 3.13 -2.74 1.65
C ALA A 96 2.52 -2.52 3.05
N GLY A 97 3.32 -2.61 4.11
CA GLY A 97 2.89 -2.33 5.48
C GLY A 97 2.48 -3.56 6.28
N ASP A 98 2.15 -3.34 7.54
CA ASP A 98 1.83 -4.36 8.54
C ASP A 98 2.91 -5.44 8.69
N PHE A 99 4.16 -4.99 8.72
CA PHE A 99 5.30 -5.90 8.92
C PHE A 99 5.51 -6.29 10.38
N THR A 100 4.95 -5.53 11.33
CA THR A 100 4.93 -5.86 12.75
C THR A 100 3.51 -6.20 13.23
N SER A 101 3.38 -6.59 14.48
CA SER A 101 2.07 -6.76 15.11
C SER A 101 1.61 -5.51 15.87
N CYS A 102 2.55 -4.70 16.36
CA CYS A 102 2.26 -3.55 17.22
C CYS A 102 3.27 -2.39 17.06
N GLY A 103 4.20 -2.47 16.11
CA GLY A 103 5.17 -1.40 15.87
C GLY A 103 6.23 -1.21 16.98
N THR A 104 6.46 -2.21 17.85
CA THR A 104 7.46 -2.09 18.90
C THR A 104 8.88 -2.19 18.34
N ARG A 105 9.85 -1.60 19.04
CA ARG A 105 11.26 -1.60 18.63
C ARG A 105 11.79 -3.00 18.35
N ASP A 106 11.50 -3.97 19.21
CA ASP A 106 12.00 -5.35 19.05
C ASP A 106 11.40 -6.04 17.82
N GLN A 107 10.13 -5.77 17.50
CA GLN A 107 9.47 -6.29 16.30
C GLN A 107 10.08 -5.70 15.03
N VAL A 108 10.41 -4.41 15.04
CA VAL A 108 11.10 -3.75 13.91
C VAL A 108 12.50 -4.32 13.72
N ILE A 109 13.26 -4.57 14.80
CA ILE A 109 14.56 -5.25 14.74
C ILE A 109 14.41 -6.65 14.11
N HIS A 110 13.39 -7.41 14.52
CA HIS A 110 13.14 -8.74 13.98
C HIS A 110 12.84 -8.68 12.47
N PHE A 111 11.98 -7.76 12.05
CA PHE A 111 11.68 -7.54 10.64
C PHE A 111 12.90 -7.09 9.83
N ASN A 112 13.70 -6.15 10.38
CA ASN A 112 14.92 -5.71 9.72
C ASN A 112 15.93 -6.83 9.54
N LYS A 113 16.03 -7.76 10.51
CA LYS A 113 16.83 -8.97 10.40
C LYS A 113 16.31 -9.89 9.29
N PHE A 114 14.98 -10.06 9.18
CA PHE A 114 14.39 -10.81 8.07
C PHE A 114 14.76 -10.18 6.72
N LEU A 115 14.65 -8.87 6.55
CA LEU A 115 15.05 -8.18 5.33
C LEU A 115 16.50 -8.45 4.95
N SER A 116 17.42 -8.58 5.93
CA SER A 116 18.83 -8.87 5.65
C SER A 116 19.07 -10.27 5.08
N THR A 117 18.14 -11.20 5.28
CA THR A 117 18.24 -12.57 4.75
C THR A 117 17.78 -12.69 3.30
N LEU A 118 17.08 -11.68 2.77
CA LEU A 118 16.53 -11.70 1.42
C LEU A 118 17.54 -11.21 0.39
N SER A 119 17.61 -11.90 -0.74
CA SER A 119 18.56 -11.66 -1.83
C SER A 119 18.30 -10.40 -2.67
N HIS A 120 17.12 -9.78 -2.51
CA HIS A 120 16.70 -8.63 -3.31
C HIS A 120 17.66 -7.45 -3.15
N PRO A 121 18.25 -6.91 -4.24
CA PRO A 121 19.12 -5.74 -4.19
C PRO A 121 18.45 -4.48 -3.65
N TYR A 122 17.16 -4.32 -3.96
CA TYR A 122 16.36 -3.18 -3.50
C TYR A 122 15.17 -3.69 -2.69
N LYS A 123 14.94 -3.08 -1.54
CA LYS A 123 13.83 -3.38 -0.65
C LYS A 123 13.18 -2.07 -0.28
N VAL A 124 11.92 -1.89 -0.66
CA VAL A 124 11.14 -0.68 -0.40
C VAL A 124 10.01 -1.04 0.55
N VAL A 125 9.85 -0.27 1.61
CA VAL A 125 8.91 -0.57 2.71
C VAL A 125 8.14 0.68 3.07
N ILE A 126 6.85 0.52 3.33
CA ILE A 126 6.02 1.52 4.02
C ILE A 126 5.47 0.94 5.31
N ALA A 127 5.08 1.79 6.25
CA ALA A 127 4.31 1.37 7.42
C ALA A 127 2.86 1.06 7.05
N GLY A 128 2.21 0.22 7.84
CA GLY A 128 0.77 0.00 7.85
C GLY A 128 0.18 0.42 9.20
N ASN A 129 -1.08 0.07 9.47
CA ASN A 129 -1.75 0.47 10.71
C ASN A 129 -1.21 -0.26 11.97
N HIS A 130 -0.49 -1.34 11.81
CA HIS A 130 0.18 -2.03 12.91
C HIS A 130 1.51 -1.39 13.34
N GLU A 131 2.09 -0.52 12.53
CA GLU A 131 3.33 0.19 12.84
C GLU A 131 3.06 1.46 13.66
N VAL A 132 2.38 1.34 14.80
CA VAL A 132 2.02 2.47 15.69
C VAL A 132 3.23 3.32 16.09
N GLY A 133 4.40 2.70 16.25
CA GLY A 133 5.65 3.39 16.54
C GLY A 133 6.17 4.30 15.41
N PHE A 134 5.55 4.25 14.22
CA PHE A 134 5.88 5.11 13.08
C PHE A 134 4.95 6.32 12.94
N ASP A 135 3.80 6.32 13.61
CA ASP A 135 2.90 7.47 13.66
C ASP A 135 3.26 8.40 14.84
N LEU A 136 4.10 9.38 14.56
CA LEU A 136 4.55 10.36 15.57
C LEU A 136 3.39 11.12 16.21
N SER A 137 2.29 11.33 15.48
CA SER A 137 1.16 12.12 15.93
C SER A 137 0.29 11.38 16.97
N SER A 138 0.18 10.06 16.83
CA SER A 138 -0.70 9.23 17.66
C SER A 138 0.06 8.38 18.70
N TYR A 139 1.37 8.22 18.52
CA TYR A 139 2.18 7.32 19.35
C TYR A 139 2.04 7.57 20.84
N ASP A 140 2.10 8.83 21.26
CA ASP A 140 2.03 9.22 22.69
C ASP A 140 0.73 8.80 23.37
N SER A 141 -0.36 8.72 22.61
CA SER A 141 -1.67 8.28 23.11
C SER A 141 -1.88 6.78 23.04
N LEU A 142 -1.12 6.09 22.18
CA LEU A 142 -1.39 4.70 21.84
C LEU A 142 -0.38 3.69 22.39
N TRP A 143 0.89 4.08 22.60
CA TRP A 143 1.97 3.16 22.93
C TRP A 143 1.64 2.21 24.08
N SER A 144 0.95 2.69 25.13
CA SER A 144 0.62 1.92 26.33
C SER A 144 -0.38 0.78 26.09
N TYR A 145 -1.11 0.81 24.99
CA TYR A 145 -2.01 -0.30 24.60
C TYR A 145 -1.24 -1.47 23.97
N PHE A 146 -0.05 -1.23 23.47
CA PHE A 146 0.72 -2.19 22.69
C PHE A 146 2.04 -2.60 23.32
N SER A 147 2.54 -1.82 24.28
CA SER A 147 3.82 -2.08 24.94
C SER A 147 3.78 -1.71 26.43
N SER A 148 4.52 -2.45 27.23
CA SER A 148 4.74 -2.13 28.63
C SER A 148 5.85 -1.08 28.85
N LYS A 149 6.61 -0.77 27.78
CA LYS A 149 7.71 0.20 27.79
C LYS A 149 7.51 1.16 26.63
N LYS A 150 7.66 2.45 26.91
CA LYS A 150 7.68 3.48 25.88
C LYS A 150 9.09 3.53 25.27
N ASP A 151 9.15 3.35 23.96
CA ASP A 151 10.34 3.63 23.17
C ASP A 151 10.17 4.97 22.44
N GLU A 152 11.27 5.61 22.05
CA GLU A 152 11.20 6.81 21.22
C GLU A 152 10.92 6.42 19.76
N PRO A 153 9.91 7.00 19.09
CA PRO A 153 9.54 6.65 17.73
C PRO A 153 10.70 6.71 16.73
N GLU A 154 11.54 7.72 16.87
CA GLU A 154 12.73 7.85 16.03
C GLU A 154 13.73 6.71 16.23
N GLU A 155 13.87 6.21 17.46
CA GLU A 155 14.71 5.05 17.75
C GLU A 155 14.12 3.76 17.15
N ILE A 156 12.79 3.66 17.12
CA ILE A 156 12.09 2.56 16.45
C ILE A 156 12.39 2.58 14.94
N ARG A 157 12.20 3.74 14.29
CA ARG A 157 12.45 3.92 12.85
C ARG A 157 13.90 3.65 12.46
N ARG A 158 14.86 4.07 13.26
CA ARG A 158 16.29 3.85 13.01
C ARG A 158 16.70 2.38 12.95
N GLN A 159 15.83 1.45 13.40
CA GLN A 159 16.11 0.02 13.28
C GLN A 159 15.96 -0.47 11.83
N LEU A 160 15.23 0.23 10.97
CA LEU A 160 15.08 -0.12 9.55
C LEU A 160 16.31 0.33 8.74
N THR A 161 17.31 -0.54 8.67
CA THR A 161 18.58 -0.26 7.97
C THR A 161 18.76 -1.07 6.68
N ASN A 162 17.93 -2.11 6.48
CA ASN A 162 18.04 -3.05 5.35
C ASN A 162 16.99 -2.80 4.26
N CYS A 163 16.39 -1.61 4.24
CA CYS A 163 15.43 -1.20 3.23
C CYS A 163 15.44 0.32 3.02
N ILE A 164 14.77 0.76 1.98
CA ILE A 164 14.37 2.13 1.75
C ILE A 164 12.96 2.26 2.35
N TYR A 165 12.82 2.97 3.45
CA TYR A 165 11.52 3.28 4.04
C TYR A 165 10.98 4.56 3.43
N LEU A 166 9.71 4.54 2.99
CA LEU A 166 9.04 5.69 2.41
C LEU A 166 7.88 6.16 3.29
N GLU A 167 7.76 7.47 3.45
CA GLU A 167 6.67 8.14 4.15
C GLU A 167 6.34 9.44 3.40
N ASP A 168 5.36 9.36 2.50
CA ASP A 168 4.99 10.42 1.56
C ASP A 168 6.15 10.89 0.67
N GLU A 169 7.04 9.96 0.38
CA GLU A 169 8.25 10.19 -0.42
C GLU A 169 8.32 9.27 -1.63
N GLU A 170 9.15 9.64 -2.59
CA GLU A 170 9.42 8.84 -3.77
C GLU A 170 10.90 8.45 -3.88
N VAL A 171 11.15 7.32 -4.52
CA VAL A 171 12.49 6.82 -4.84
C VAL A 171 12.54 6.30 -6.27
N ASP A 172 13.65 6.56 -6.96
CA ASP A 172 13.96 5.95 -8.26
C ASP A 172 14.74 4.65 -8.06
N VAL A 173 14.16 3.53 -8.49
CA VAL A 173 14.78 2.21 -8.44
C VAL A 173 14.76 1.58 -9.82
N LEU A 174 15.91 1.33 -10.40
CA LEU A 174 16.06 0.71 -11.74
C LEU A 174 15.27 1.43 -12.86
N GLY A 175 15.08 2.75 -12.74
CA GLY A 175 14.31 3.56 -13.69
C GLY A 175 12.79 3.55 -13.43
N PHE A 176 12.34 2.94 -12.36
CA PHE A 176 10.96 3.03 -11.86
C PHE A 176 10.89 4.02 -10.71
N ARG A 177 9.95 4.95 -10.80
CA ARG A 177 9.65 5.89 -9.72
C ARG A 177 8.59 5.28 -8.82
N ILE A 178 8.96 4.99 -7.58
CA ILE A 178 8.11 4.36 -6.57
C ILE A 178 7.77 5.42 -5.53
N PHE A 179 6.49 5.71 -5.35
CA PHE A 179 5.99 6.57 -4.28
C PHE A 179 5.38 5.71 -3.18
N GLY A 180 5.73 5.97 -1.92
CA GLY A 180 5.23 5.25 -0.76
C GLY A 180 4.52 6.19 0.21
N SER A 181 3.31 5.80 0.64
CA SER A 181 2.51 6.54 1.61
C SER A 181 1.93 5.57 2.64
N PRO A 182 2.24 5.76 3.95
CA PRO A 182 1.75 4.90 5.03
C PRO A 182 0.38 5.29 5.55
N TRP A 183 -0.30 6.23 4.92
CA TRP A 183 -1.56 6.74 5.39
C TRP A 183 -2.66 5.69 5.29
N TRP A 184 -3.37 5.46 6.40
CA TRP A 184 -4.51 4.54 6.51
C TRP A 184 -5.69 5.21 7.21
N GLU A 185 -6.88 4.76 6.90
CA GLU A 185 -8.09 5.14 7.62
C GLU A 185 -8.34 4.11 8.74
N ILE A 186 -8.56 4.59 9.95
CA ILE A 186 -8.73 3.71 11.11
C ILE A 186 -10.15 3.17 11.13
N PHE A 187 -10.28 1.87 10.91
CA PHE A 187 -11.56 1.17 10.86
C PHE A 187 -12.12 0.73 12.23
N HIS A 188 -11.42 1.00 13.35
CA HIS A 188 -11.94 0.64 14.66
C HIS A 188 -12.72 1.79 15.28
N GLN A 189 -14.05 1.75 15.14
CA GLN A 189 -15.00 2.64 15.83
C GLN A 189 -14.89 2.57 17.36
N ASP A 190 -14.13 1.62 17.90
CA ASP A 190 -13.97 1.36 19.33
C ASP A 190 -12.70 1.97 19.95
N ILE A 191 -11.83 2.60 19.15
CA ILE A 191 -10.70 3.40 19.64
C ILE A 191 -11.06 4.88 19.48
N PRO A 192 -11.47 5.57 20.56
CA PRO A 192 -12.09 6.90 20.44
C PRO A 192 -11.16 8.05 20.09
N PHE A 193 -9.90 7.84 19.72
CA PHE A 193 -8.89 8.90 19.70
C PHE A 193 -8.06 9.06 18.43
N LEU A 194 -8.49 8.51 17.31
CA LEU A 194 -7.71 8.75 16.09
C LEU A 194 -8.42 9.81 15.24
N SER A 195 -7.97 11.05 15.39
CA SER A 195 -8.37 12.15 14.54
C SER A 195 -8.00 11.87 13.08
N ALA A 196 -8.88 12.25 12.16
CA ALA A 196 -8.59 12.20 10.73
C ALA A 196 -7.22 12.84 10.42
N PRO A 197 -6.44 12.26 9.49
CA PRO A 197 -5.14 12.80 9.12
C PRO A 197 -5.25 14.27 8.75
N PRO A 198 -4.21 15.07 9.01
CA PRO A 198 -4.18 16.46 8.57
C PRO A 198 -4.41 16.48 7.06
N SER A 199 -5.23 17.41 6.59
CA SER A 199 -5.57 17.57 5.18
C SER A 199 -4.30 17.53 4.33
N SER A 200 -4.20 16.55 3.42
CA SER A 200 -3.14 16.47 2.42
C SER A 200 -2.94 17.85 1.77
N PRO A 201 -1.70 18.32 1.54
CA PRO A 201 -1.43 19.59 0.87
C PRO A 201 -2.10 19.74 -0.50
N HIS A 202 -2.64 18.67 -1.07
CA HIS A 202 -3.28 18.63 -2.38
C HIS A 202 -4.80 18.55 -2.37
N GLY A 203 -5.47 18.71 -1.22
CA GLY A 203 -6.91 19.00 -1.14
C GLY A 203 -7.85 17.92 -1.71
N ARG A 204 -7.39 16.70 -1.96
CA ARG A 204 -8.24 15.61 -2.43
C ARG A 204 -8.52 14.66 -1.27
N ARG A 205 -9.76 14.66 -0.81
CA ARG A 205 -10.32 13.58 0.02
C ARG A 205 -10.63 12.41 -0.92
N GLU A 206 -9.66 11.56 -1.13
CA GLU A 206 -9.90 10.25 -1.70
C GLU A 206 -9.73 9.24 -0.57
N ALA A 207 -10.78 8.45 -0.30
CA ALA A 207 -10.76 7.37 0.68
C ALA A 207 -9.83 6.27 0.16
N TRP A 208 -8.62 6.21 0.69
CA TRP A 208 -7.65 5.17 0.37
C TRP A 208 -7.75 4.08 1.44
N LEU A 209 -8.18 2.90 1.03
CA LEU A 209 -8.49 1.78 1.92
C LEU A 209 -7.26 0.93 2.31
N TRP A 210 -6.05 1.27 1.82
CA TRP A 210 -4.82 0.48 2.02
C TRP A 210 -3.58 1.37 1.91
N PRO A 211 -2.47 1.02 2.61
CA PRO A 211 -1.18 1.60 2.29
C PRO A 211 -0.92 1.50 0.79
N SER A 212 -0.55 2.60 0.15
CA SER A 212 -0.54 2.66 -1.31
C SER A 212 0.87 2.82 -1.85
N PHE A 213 1.23 1.94 -2.78
CA PHE A 213 2.36 2.13 -3.68
C PHE A 213 1.85 2.52 -5.07
N PHE A 214 2.53 3.47 -5.69
CA PHE A 214 2.36 3.82 -7.09
C PHE A 214 3.68 3.57 -7.83
N LEU A 215 3.59 2.89 -8.98
CA LEU A 215 4.69 2.58 -9.89
C LEU A 215 4.61 3.44 -11.15
#